data_44e153348e2d600dac2a9e356c4dbe5e
#
_entry.id   44e153348e2d600dac2a9e356c4dbe5e
#
_cell.length_a   1.000
_cell.length_b   1.000
_cell.length_c   1.000
_cell.angle_alpha   90.00
_cell.angle_beta   90.00
_cell.angle_gamma   90.00
#
_symmetry.space_group_name_H-M   'P 1'
#
loop_
_entity.id
_entity.type
_entity.pdbx_description
1 polymer ?
#
loop_
_entity_poly.entity_id
_entity_poly.type
_entity_poly.pdbx_seq_one_letter_code
_entity_poly.pdbx_strand_id
1 'polypeptide(L)'
;MFAVIAVTRFRGTRDRLSLILSCGFVIVGLTRISSSFVIFRHPQTNPDETLRDPTTWVIGCTVVALLMVAAIYVERRQPTARHPLREIAIALCAVVVLAAALSGTHWWLPEDFVVNPGGVFPRPGNLFPALVFLIATIGYYRRPGYAHSAFDHSLYITTGLNAASCLAASQSEHPLDGPFALAVGLQFTSYAALLGGALLDHVKLFEHVRRLAASDSLTGLANYRHFIDALGSEIERTKRTGRPFSLALFDLDRLKQINDEYGHAVGSRAICRMAEALRLNSRAVDTAARYGGDEFALILPETGRDAAREVARRICDSIAKQEELPPISASLGVAVYPQEGDSLSAILASADRALYKGKGRTIRGLTAVS
;
A
#
# COMPACT_ATOMS: atom_id res chain seq x y z
N MET A 1 1.06 -8.45 14.90
CA MET A 1 0.99 -8.05 13.48
C MET A 1 -0.08 -6.99 13.25
N PHE A 2 -1.36 -7.21 13.60
CA PHE A 2 -2.44 -6.25 13.36
C PHE A 2 -2.21 -4.87 14.01
N ALA A 3 -1.81 -4.82 15.27
CA ALA A 3 -1.51 -3.58 15.98
C ALA A 3 -0.39 -2.76 15.30
N VAL A 4 0.63 -3.44 14.74
CA VAL A 4 1.72 -2.78 14.00
C VAL A 4 1.18 -2.13 12.72
N ILE A 5 0.34 -2.83 11.95
CA ILE A 5 -0.28 -2.30 10.72
C ILE A 5 -1.15 -1.09 11.04
N ALA A 6 -1.96 -1.18 12.11
CA ALA A 6 -2.84 -0.09 12.50
C ALA A 6 -2.07 1.14 13.03
N VAL A 7 -0.96 0.94 13.77
CA VAL A 7 -0.06 2.04 14.20
C VAL A 7 0.65 2.67 13.01
N THR A 8 1.10 1.87 12.04
CA THR A 8 1.73 2.37 10.81
C THR A 8 0.73 3.20 10.00
N ARG A 9 -0.52 2.71 9.86
CA ARG A 9 -1.62 3.47 9.24
C ARG A 9 -1.87 4.77 9.98
N PHE A 10 -1.98 4.75 11.32
CA PHE A 10 -2.15 5.96 12.12
C PHE A 10 -1.03 6.97 11.90
N ARG A 11 0.22 6.54 11.82
CA ARG A 11 1.36 7.43 11.54
C ARG A 11 1.24 8.10 10.18
N GLY A 12 0.74 7.38 9.17
CA GLY A 12 0.57 7.92 7.81
C GLY A 12 -0.66 8.80 7.65
N THR A 13 -1.82 8.38 8.17
CA THR A 13 -3.10 9.06 7.97
C THR A 13 -3.50 10.00 9.11
N ARG A 14 -2.87 9.87 10.29
CA ARG A 14 -3.25 10.52 11.57
C ARG A 14 -4.70 10.22 11.99
N ASP A 15 -5.27 9.14 11.52
CA ASP A 15 -6.64 8.73 11.77
C ASP A 15 -6.77 8.03 13.11
N ARG A 16 -7.49 8.65 14.06
CA ARG A 16 -7.70 8.14 15.42
C ARG A 16 -8.42 6.80 15.46
N LEU A 17 -9.25 6.49 14.47
CA LEU A 17 -9.89 5.17 14.36
C LEU A 17 -8.85 4.05 14.37
N SER A 18 -7.81 4.17 13.54
CA SER A 18 -6.73 3.18 13.46
C SER A 18 -5.98 3.01 14.79
N LEU A 19 -5.79 4.09 15.56
CA LEU A 19 -5.16 4.04 16.88
C LEU A 19 -6.02 3.29 17.90
N ILE A 20 -7.32 3.60 17.98
CA ILE A 20 -8.25 2.97 18.93
C ILE A 20 -8.39 1.47 18.62
N LEU A 21 -8.47 1.10 17.34
CA LEU A 21 -8.51 -0.30 16.92
C LEU A 21 -7.24 -1.05 17.32
N SER A 22 -6.05 -0.41 17.15
CA SER A 22 -4.78 -1.00 17.60
C SER A 22 -4.81 -1.32 19.08
N CYS A 23 -5.29 -0.38 19.90
CA CYS A 23 -5.41 -0.54 21.35
C CYS A 23 -6.29 -1.74 21.70
N GLY A 24 -7.46 -1.87 21.05
CA GLY A 24 -8.37 -2.98 21.27
C GLY A 24 -7.70 -4.34 21.03
N PHE A 25 -6.96 -4.48 19.92
CA PHE A 25 -6.26 -5.73 19.62
C PHE A 25 -5.10 -6.04 20.55
N VAL A 26 -4.36 -5.01 20.99
CA VAL A 26 -3.28 -5.21 21.98
C VAL A 26 -3.85 -5.63 23.32
N ILE A 27 -4.94 -5.02 23.78
CA ILE A 27 -5.62 -5.40 25.03
C ILE A 27 -6.04 -6.86 24.99
N VAL A 28 -6.76 -7.27 23.92
CA VAL A 28 -7.18 -8.67 23.77
C VAL A 28 -5.99 -9.62 23.71
N GLY A 29 -4.94 -9.27 22.97
CA GLY A 29 -3.72 -10.09 22.92
C GLY A 29 -3.07 -10.26 24.31
N LEU A 30 -2.93 -9.19 25.07
CA LEU A 30 -2.35 -9.22 26.41
C LEU A 30 -3.22 -9.98 27.39
N THR A 31 -4.53 -9.80 27.39
CA THR A 31 -5.45 -10.55 28.26
C THR A 31 -5.43 -12.04 27.96
N ARG A 32 -5.35 -12.44 26.69
CA ARG A 32 -5.21 -13.85 26.29
C ARG A 32 -3.88 -14.47 26.72
N ILE A 33 -2.78 -13.73 26.54
CA ILE A 33 -1.45 -14.19 27.00
C ILE A 33 -1.43 -14.35 28.53
N SER A 34 -1.99 -13.39 29.27
CA SER A 34 -2.05 -13.48 30.72
C SER A 34 -2.88 -14.67 31.21
N SER A 35 -4.04 -14.93 30.62
CA SER A 35 -4.85 -16.12 30.94
C SER A 35 -4.11 -17.41 30.65
N SER A 36 -3.42 -17.52 29.52
CA SER A 36 -2.62 -18.69 29.18
C SER A 36 -1.44 -18.91 30.16
N PHE A 37 -0.85 -17.83 30.66
CA PHE A 37 0.25 -17.91 31.63
C PHE A 37 -0.23 -18.38 33.00
N VAL A 38 -1.42 -18.00 33.44
CA VAL A 38 -2.04 -18.49 34.70
C VAL A 38 -2.30 -19.99 34.61
N ILE A 39 -2.81 -20.48 33.50
CA ILE A 39 -3.03 -21.92 33.23
C ILE A 39 -1.69 -22.70 33.35
N PHE A 40 -0.61 -22.17 32.80
CA PHE A 40 0.71 -22.84 32.83
C PHE A 40 1.34 -22.91 34.24
N ARG A 41 0.99 -21.94 35.10
CA ARG A 41 1.59 -21.84 36.45
C ARG A 41 0.90 -22.72 37.49
N HIS A 42 -0.35 -23.15 37.22
CA HIS A 42 -1.13 -24.00 38.09
C HIS A 42 -1.60 -25.29 37.39
N PRO A 43 -0.67 -26.21 37.04
CA PRO A 43 -1.01 -27.44 36.33
C PRO A 43 -1.80 -28.47 37.15
N GLN A 44 -2.05 -28.19 38.44
CA GLN A 44 -2.81 -29.05 39.38
C GLN A 44 -4.32 -28.79 39.37
N THR A 45 -4.78 -27.75 38.68
CA THR A 45 -6.22 -27.54 38.48
C THR A 45 -6.73 -28.44 37.35
N ASN A 46 -7.87 -29.09 37.56
CA ASN A 46 -8.51 -29.97 36.58
C ASN A 46 -8.51 -29.30 35.20
N PRO A 47 -8.16 -30.02 34.11
CA PRO A 47 -8.23 -29.45 32.75
C PRO A 47 -9.59 -28.84 32.42
N ASP A 48 -10.68 -29.38 33.00
CA ASP A 48 -12.04 -28.86 32.88
C ASP A 48 -12.24 -27.49 33.54
N GLU A 49 -11.51 -27.16 34.63
CA GLU A 49 -11.58 -25.85 35.29
C GLU A 49 -10.77 -24.79 34.59
N THR A 50 -9.64 -25.15 33.97
CA THR A 50 -8.77 -24.21 33.23
C THR A 50 -9.36 -23.81 31.90
N LEU A 51 -10.11 -24.66 31.24
CA LEU A 51 -10.93 -24.36 30.06
C LEU A 51 -12.23 -23.62 30.40
N ARG A 52 -12.56 -23.53 31.67
CA ARG A 52 -13.77 -22.88 32.21
C ARG A 52 -13.68 -21.39 32.39
N ASP A 53 -12.61 -20.68 31.93
CA ASP A 53 -12.56 -19.23 32.14
C ASP A 53 -13.30 -18.44 31.03
N PRO A 54 -14.67 -18.50 31.05
CA PRO A 54 -15.48 -17.72 30.13
C PRO A 54 -15.46 -16.23 30.47
N THR A 55 -15.03 -15.84 31.68
CA THR A 55 -14.99 -14.44 32.14
C THR A 55 -14.04 -13.60 31.34
N THR A 56 -12.83 -14.08 31.09
CA THR A 56 -11.82 -13.36 30.28
C THR A 56 -12.26 -13.20 28.84
N TRP A 57 -13.00 -14.18 28.29
CA TRP A 57 -13.60 -14.08 26.96
C TRP A 57 -14.66 -12.98 26.91
N VAL A 58 -15.62 -12.99 27.81
CA VAL A 58 -16.73 -12.00 27.86
C VAL A 58 -16.18 -10.60 28.06
N ILE A 59 -15.23 -10.43 28.99
CA ILE A 59 -14.60 -9.14 29.27
C ILE A 59 -13.83 -8.66 28.06
N GLY A 60 -13.03 -9.51 27.42
CA GLY A 60 -12.27 -9.14 26.22
C GLY A 60 -13.17 -8.70 25.06
N CYS A 61 -14.24 -9.45 24.79
CA CYS A 61 -15.22 -9.09 23.77
C CYS A 61 -15.93 -7.76 24.10
N THR A 62 -16.30 -7.57 25.37
CA THR A 62 -16.97 -6.33 25.84
C THR A 62 -16.07 -5.11 25.62
N VAL A 63 -14.81 -5.19 26.02
CA VAL A 63 -13.86 -4.08 25.83
C VAL A 63 -13.67 -3.74 24.35
N VAL A 64 -13.50 -4.74 23.50
CA VAL A 64 -13.37 -4.51 22.04
C VAL A 64 -14.64 -3.88 21.48
N ALA A 65 -15.81 -4.39 21.87
CA ALA A 65 -17.10 -3.87 21.41
C ALA A 65 -17.27 -2.39 21.79
N LEU A 66 -16.97 -2.03 23.05
CA LEU A 66 -17.03 -0.65 23.54
C LEU A 66 -16.00 0.26 22.83
N LEU A 67 -14.80 -0.23 22.59
CA LEU A 67 -13.77 0.52 21.83
C LEU A 67 -14.21 0.74 20.38
N MET A 68 -14.87 -0.23 19.75
CA MET A 68 -15.42 -0.08 18.40
C MET A 68 -16.51 1.00 18.36
N VAL A 69 -17.41 1.06 19.34
CA VAL A 69 -18.42 2.13 19.44
C VAL A 69 -17.77 3.48 19.75
N ALA A 70 -16.81 3.51 20.69
CA ALA A 70 -16.08 4.73 21.01
C ALA A 70 -15.30 5.29 19.80
N ALA A 71 -14.76 4.41 18.96
CA ALA A 71 -14.06 4.79 17.74
C ALA A 71 -14.97 5.55 16.77
N ILE A 72 -16.23 5.10 16.59
CA ILE A 72 -17.22 5.82 15.76
C ILE A 72 -17.47 7.23 16.31
N TYR A 73 -17.60 7.35 17.63
CA TYR A 73 -17.86 8.64 18.27
C TYR A 73 -16.68 9.61 18.15
N VAL A 74 -15.47 9.12 18.42
CA VAL A 74 -14.25 9.91 18.35
C VAL A 74 -14.00 10.40 16.92
N GLU A 75 -14.20 9.54 15.94
CA GLU A 75 -14.03 9.88 14.53
C GLU A 75 -14.99 10.98 14.08
N ARG A 76 -16.26 10.93 14.50
CA ARG A 76 -17.25 11.97 14.17
C ARG A 76 -16.89 13.35 14.73
N ARG A 77 -16.23 13.41 15.90
CA ARG A 77 -15.89 14.68 16.56
C ARG A 77 -14.49 15.19 16.25
N GLN A 78 -13.51 14.31 16.15
CA GLN A 78 -12.10 14.64 16.01
C GLN A 78 -11.38 13.59 15.19
N PRO A 79 -11.53 13.57 13.85
CA PRO A 79 -11.02 12.48 13.01
C PRO A 79 -9.49 12.41 12.99
N THR A 80 -8.79 13.57 13.12
CA THR A 80 -7.33 13.65 12.97
C THR A 80 -6.61 14.00 14.26
N ALA A 81 -5.48 13.35 14.49
CA ALA A 81 -4.60 13.58 15.62
C ALA A 81 -3.75 14.85 15.42
N ARG A 82 -3.76 15.76 16.40
CA ARG A 82 -2.91 16.99 16.41
C ARG A 82 -1.46 16.67 16.79
N HIS A 83 -1.27 15.78 17.77
CA HIS A 83 0.04 15.38 18.31
C HIS A 83 0.18 13.86 18.31
N PRO A 84 0.52 13.22 17.17
CA PRO A 84 0.43 11.77 17.00
C PRO A 84 1.30 10.99 17.99
N LEU A 85 2.51 11.44 18.30
CA LEU A 85 3.39 10.74 19.26
C LEU A 85 2.84 10.77 20.69
N ARG A 86 2.27 11.91 21.11
CA ARG A 86 1.64 12.05 22.44
C ARG A 86 0.39 11.17 22.55
N GLU A 87 -0.42 11.12 21.50
CA GLU A 87 -1.62 10.28 21.47
C GLU A 87 -1.28 8.79 21.49
N ILE A 88 -0.22 8.36 20.80
CA ILE A 88 0.31 6.98 20.88
C ILE A 88 0.76 6.66 22.31
N ALA A 89 1.51 7.54 22.95
CA ALA A 89 1.99 7.32 24.32
C ALA A 89 0.82 7.19 25.31
N ILE A 90 -0.20 8.07 25.21
CA ILE A 90 -1.40 8.00 26.05
C ILE A 90 -2.16 6.69 25.80
N ALA A 91 -2.33 6.31 24.54
CA ALA A 91 -2.99 5.08 24.15
C ALA A 91 -2.26 3.84 24.69
N LEU A 92 -0.94 3.81 24.60
CA LEU A 92 -0.12 2.72 25.13
C LEU A 92 -0.24 2.60 26.66
N CYS A 93 -0.17 3.71 27.39
CA CYS A 93 -0.39 3.74 28.83
C CYS A 93 -1.80 3.25 29.21
N ALA A 94 -2.83 3.71 28.48
CA ALA A 94 -4.21 3.29 28.71
C ALA A 94 -4.38 1.77 28.47
N VAL A 95 -3.76 1.23 27.42
CA VAL A 95 -3.76 -0.21 27.12
C VAL A 95 -3.13 -1.02 28.26
N VAL A 96 -1.97 -0.61 28.74
CA VAL A 96 -1.28 -1.33 29.83
C VAL A 96 -2.10 -1.28 31.13
N VAL A 97 -2.61 -0.11 31.50
CA VAL A 97 -3.45 0.04 32.71
C VAL A 97 -4.73 -0.78 32.58
N LEU A 98 -5.40 -0.73 31.44
CA LEU A 98 -6.64 -1.49 31.23
C LEU A 98 -6.38 -3.01 31.19
N ALA A 99 -5.32 -3.46 30.55
CA ALA A 99 -4.95 -4.87 30.54
C ALA A 99 -4.63 -5.38 31.96
N ALA A 100 -3.91 -4.59 32.77
CA ALA A 100 -3.62 -4.94 34.17
C ALA A 100 -4.91 -4.99 35.04
N ALA A 101 -5.79 -3.99 34.88
CA ALA A 101 -7.07 -3.99 35.57
C ALA A 101 -7.93 -5.19 35.19
N LEU A 102 -8.00 -5.53 33.92
CA LEU A 102 -8.77 -6.69 33.41
C LEU A 102 -8.21 -8.03 33.90
N SER A 103 -6.89 -8.14 34.05
CA SER A 103 -6.25 -9.35 34.62
C SER A 103 -6.64 -9.58 36.08
N GLY A 104 -7.04 -8.53 36.81
CA GLY A 104 -7.52 -8.61 38.20
C GLY A 104 -9.00 -8.92 38.34
N THR A 105 -9.82 -8.77 37.30
CA THR A 105 -11.30 -8.97 37.38
C THR A 105 -11.70 -10.41 37.58
N HIS A 106 -10.83 -11.36 37.28
CA HIS A 106 -11.00 -12.79 37.53
C HIS A 106 -11.38 -13.11 39.02
N TRP A 107 -10.97 -12.25 39.96
CA TRP A 107 -11.20 -12.41 41.39
C TRP A 107 -12.51 -11.82 41.89
N TRP A 108 -13.26 -11.04 41.08
CA TRP A 108 -14.36 -10.21 41.51
C TRP A 108 -15.71 -10.54 40.89
N LEU A 109 -15.74 -11.28 39.78
CA LEU A 109 -17.02 -11.59 39.09
C LEU A 109 -17.59 -12.90 39.61
N PRO A 110 -18.88 -12.92 40.00
CA PRO A 110 -19.57 -14.15 40.40
C PRO A 110 -19.62 -15.15 39.25
N GLU A 111 -19.33 -16.41 39.50
CA GLU A 111 -19.37 -17.47 38.50
C GLU A 111 -20.78 -17.61 37.86
N ASP A 112 -21.84 -17.41 38.63
CA ASP A 112 -23.24 -17.49 38.20
C ASP A 112 -23.61 -16.45 37.12
N PHE A 113 -22.90 -15.32 37.06
CA PHE A 113 -23.14 -14.31 36.02
C PHE A 113 -22.67 -14.77 34.64
N VAL A 114 -21.76 -15.71 34.61
CA VAL A 114 -21.07 -16.12 33.38
C VAL A 114 -21.62 -17.43 32.85
N VAL A 115 -22.04 -18.34 33.73
CA VAL A 115 -22.57 -19.69 33.39
C VAL A 115 -23.86 -19.94 34.16
N ASN A 116 -24.96 -20.19 33.42
CA ASN A 116 -26.25 -20.58 33.98
C ASN A 116 -26.70 -21.93 33.36
N PRO A 117 -26.23 -23.06 33.91
CA PRO A 117 -26.57 -24.38 33.39
C PRO A 117 -28.10 -24.60 33.45
N GLY A 118 -28.70 -24.96 32.33
CA GLY A 118 -30.15 -25.18 32.22
C GLY A 118 -30.99 -23.93 31.93
N GLY A 119 -30.37 -22.75 31.77
CA GLY A 119 -31.03 -21.55 31.26
C GLY A 119 -31.20 -21.59 29.74
N VAL A 120 -32.09 -20.73 29.20
CA VAL A 120 -32.27 -20.56 27.75
C VAL A 120 -30.95 -20.15 27.08
N PHE A 121 -30.10 -19.45 27.81
CA PHE A 121 -28.73 -19.09 27.41
C PHE A 121 -27.79 -19.62 28.50
N PRO A 122 -27.06 -20.70 28.25
CA PRO A 122 -26.09 -21.24 29.19
C PRO A 122 -24.99 -20.24 29.60
N ARG A 123 -24.64 -19.31 28.71
CA ARG A 123 -23.63 -18.23 28.98
C ARG A 123 -24.20 -16.84 28.68
N PRO A 124 -25.10 -16.31 29.50
CA PRO A 124 -25.83 -15.07 29.26
C PRO A 124 -24.89 -13.83 29.20
N GLY A 125 -23.74 -13.88 29.85
CA GLY A 125 -22.76 -12.81 29.83
C GLY A 125 -22.27 -12.40 28.40
N ASN A 126 -22.36 -13.32 27.42
CA ASN A 126 -22.02 -13.04 26.04
C ASN A 126 -23.07 -12.19 25.29
N LEU A 127 -24.28 -12.06 25.81
CA LEU A 127 -25.36 -11.28 25.17
C LEU A 127 -25.04 -9.77 25.19
N PHE A 128 -24.42 -9.27 26.27
CA PHE A 128 -24.07 -7.87 26.36
C PHE A 128 -23.06 -7.42 25.27
N PRO A 129 -21.88 -8.06 25.13
CA PRO A 129 -20.99 -7.71 24.02
C PRO A 129 -21.59 -7.96 22.64
N ALA A 130 -22.45 -8.97 22.47
CA ALA A 130 -23.18 -9.19 21.21
C ALA A 130 -24.04 -7.98 20.82
N LEU A 131 -24.81 -7.44 21.78
CA LEU A 131 -25.61 -6.22 21.55
C LEU A 131 -24.74 -5.01 21.21
N VAL A 132 -23.64 -4.80 21.92
CA VAL A 132 -22.73 -3.67 21.66
C VAL A 132 -22.07 -3.80 20.29
N PHE A 133 -21.66 -5.01 19.88
CA PHE A 133 -21.17 -5.25 18.53
C PHE A 133 -22.23 -5.00 17.45
N LEU A 134 -23.48 -5.36 17.70
CA LEU A 134 -24.57 -5.09 16.77
C LEU A 134 -24.78 -3.57 16.59
N ILE A 135 -24.73 -2.81 17.69
CA ILE A 135 -24.79 -1.34 17.65
C ILE A 135 -23.62 -0.79 16.83
N ALA A 136 -22.40 -1.32 17.04
CA ALA A 136 -21.23 -0.94 16.26
C ALA A 136 -21.40 -1.26 14.77
N THR A 137 -21.95 -2.43 14.44
CA THR A 137 -22.23 -2.85 13.05
C THR A 137 -23.14 -1.83 12.34
N ILE A 138 -24.25 -1.48 13.00
CA ILE A 138 -25.19 -0.46 12.47
C ILE A 138 -24.50 0.90 12.34
N GLY A 139 -23.66 1.28 13.31
CA GLY A 139 -22.92 2.52 13.32
C GLY A 139 -21.94 2.63 12.16
N TYR A 140 -21.18 1.57 11.87
CA TYR A 140 -20.26 1.50 10.73
C TYR A 140 -21.01 1.41 9.40
N TYR A 141 -22.09 0.67 9.31
CA TYR A 141 -22.92 0.59 8.12
C TYR A 141 -23.55 1.93 7.73
N ARG A 142 -24.00 2.74 8.69
CA ARG A 142 -24.61 4.06 8.46
C ARG A 142 -23.60 5.20 8.35
N ARG A 143 -22.32 4.91 8.27
CA ARG A 143 -21.26 5.92 8.20
C ARG A 143 -21.30 6.65 6.84
N PRO A 144 -21.35 8.01 6.80
CA PRO A 144 -21.24 8.78 5.56
C PRO A 144 -19.85 8.56 4.94
N GLY A 145 -19.81 8.28 3.63
CA GLY A 145 -18.53 7.98 2.92
C GLY A 145 -18.18 6.50 2.83
N TYR A 146 -19.03 5.63 3.30
CA TYR A 146 -18.91 4.19 3.39
C TYR A 146 -18.53 3.45 2.09
N ALA A 147 -18.76 4.03 0.92
CA ALA A 147 -18.66 3.32 -0.35
C ALA A 147 -17.23 3.22 -0.93
N HIS A 148 -16.17 3.69 -0.28
CA HIS A 148 -14.90 3.94 -0.95
C HIS A 148 -13.69 3.13 -0.48
N SER A 149 -13.72 2.49 0.71
CA SER A 149 -12.56 1.81 1.29
C SER A 149 -12.86 0.34 1.60
N ALA A 150 -11.94 -0.58 1.24
CA ALA A 150 -12.02 -1.98 1.62
C ALA A 150 -11.95 -2.17 3.15
N PHE A 151 -11.22 -1.29 3.83
CA PHE A 151 -11.12 -1.26 5.28
C PHE A 151 -12.46 -0.92 5.94
N ASP A 152 -13.19 0.08 5.43
CA ASP A 152 -14.50 0.45 5.96
C ASP A 152 -15.50 -0.70 5.84
N HIS A 153 -15.49 -1.42 4.72
CA HIS A 153 -16.28 -2.64 4.56
C HIS A 153 -15.88 -3.72 5.56
N SER A 154 -14.58 -3.89 5.81
CA SER A 154 -14.12 -4.88 6.77
C SER A 154 -14.54 -4.57 8.21
N LEU A 155 -14.73 -3.30 8.59
CA LEU A 155 -15.14 -2.92 9.94
C LEU A 155 -16.54 -3.42 10.29
N TYR A 156 -17.55 -3.20 9.43
CA TYR A 156 -18.88 -3.69 9.74
C TYR A 156 -19.00 -5.21 9.62
N ILE A 157 -18.29 -5.84 8.68
CA ILE A 157 -18.22 -7.29 8.58
C ILE A 157 -17.63 -7.87 9.87
N THR A 158 -16.52 -7.30 10.34
CA THR A 158 -15.85 -7.70 11.58
C THR A 158 -16.77 -7.56 12.79
N THR A 159 -17.43 -6.42 12.94
CA THR A 159 -18.35 -6.22 14.07
C THR A 159 -19.56 -7.13 14.00
N GLY A 160 -20.12 -7.38 12.82
CA GLY A 160 -21.22 -8.35 12.62
C GLY A 160 -20.81 -9.79 12.94
N LEU A 161 -19.62 -10.21 12.47
CA LEU A 161 -19.10 -11.54 12.79
C LEU A 161 -18.80 -11.70 14.28
N ASN A 162 -18.31 -10.67 14.97
CA ASN A 162 -18.11 -10.72 16.42
C ASN A 162 -19.44 -10.74 17.18
N ALA A 163 -20.48 -10.04 16.73
CA ALA A 163 -21.83 -10.15 17.30
C ALA A 163 -22.36 -11.59 17.18
N ALA A 164 -22.23 -12.19 15.98
CA ALA A 164 -22.62 -13.58 15.75
C ALA A 164 -21.77 -14.57 16.58
N SER A 165 -20.46 -14.31 16.73
CA SER A 165 -19.56 -15.10 17.58
C SER A 165 -20.03 -15.08 19.05
N CYS A 166 -20.34 -13.90 19.59
CA CYS A 166 -20.84 -13.78 20.97
C CYS A 166 -22.22 -14.47 21.16
N LEU A 167 -23.11 -14.39 20.17
CA LEU A 167 -24.38 -15.10 20.17
C LEU A 167 -24.18 -16.63 20.15
N ALA A 168 -23.27 -17.12 19.30
CA ALA A 168 -22.92 -18.54 19.28
C ALA A 168 -22.34 -18.99 20.64
N ALA A 169 -21.41 -18.20 21.19
CA ALA A 169 -20.79 -18.47 22.49
C ALA A 169 -21.81 -18.48 23.64
N SER A 170 -22.91 -17.72 23.54
CA SER A 170 -23.97 -17.72 24.57
C SER A 170 -24.71 -19.04 24.67
N GLN A 171 -24.69 -19.86 23.61
CA GLN A 171 -25.33 -21.17 23.52
C GLN A 171 -24.43 -22.34 23.94
N SER A 172 -23.15 -22.07 24.23
CA SER A 172 -22.19 -23.10 24.61
C SER A 172 -22.38 -23.54 26.06
N GLU A 173 -22.52 -24.83 26.26
CA GLU A 173 -22.61 -25.46 27.61
C GLU A 173 -21.22 -25.95 28.07
N HIS A 174 -20.48 -26.53 27.14
CA HIS A 174 -19.17 -27.14 27.41
C HIS A 174 -18.03 -26.52 26.57
N PRO A 175 -16.79 -26.55 27.05
CA PRO A 175 -15.64 -26.26 26.24
C PRO A 175 -15.57 -27.21 25.02
N LEU A 176 -15.32 -26.66 23.85
CA LEU A 176 -15.20 -27.41 22.59
C LEU A 176 -16.51 -28.03 22.03
N ASP A 177 -17.66 -27.63 22.53
CA ASP A 177 -18.94 -27.97 21.89
C ASP A 177 -19.11 -27.25 20.54
N GLY A 178 -20.16 -27.65 19.80
CA GLY A 178 -20.45 -27.06 18.48
C GLY A 178 -20.60 -25.54 18.49
N PRO A 179 -21.41 -24.94 19.40
CA PRO A 179 -21.55 -23.50 19.56
C PRO A 179 -20.25 -22.79 19.89
N PHE A 180 -19.39 -23.36 20.75
CA PHE A 180 -18.08 -22.80 21.05
C PHE A 180 -17.16 -22.82 19.83
N ALA A 181 -17.07 -23.95 19.12
CA ALA A 181 -16.26 -24.07 17.92
C ALA A 181 -16.69 -23.07 16.84
N LEU A 182 -18.02 -22.89 16.66
CA LEU A 182 -18.58 -21.89 15.77
C LEU A 182 -18.18 -20.46 16.19
N ALA A 183 -18.30 -20.15 17.49
CA ALA A 183 -17.94 -18.84 18.01
C ALA A 183 -16.47 -18.50 17.73
N VAL A 184 -15.56 -19.44 17.99
CA VAL A 184 -14.13 -19.30 17.71
C VAL A 184 -13.86 -19.13 16.21
N GLY A 185 -14.49 -19.94 15.36
CA GLY A 185 -14.38 -19.85 13.90
C GLY A 185 -14.82 -18.48 13.36
N LEU A 186 -15.96 -17.97 13.83
CA LEU A 186 -16.46 -16.63 13.48
C LEU A 186 -15.50 -15.53 13.92
N GLN A 187 -14.92 -15.66 15.12
CA GLN A 187 -13.95 -14.69 15.62
C GLN A 187 -12.66 -14.67 14.80
N PHE A 188 -12.11 -15.83 14.45
CA PHE A 188 -10.95 -15.88 13.54
C PHE A 188 -11.27 -15.29 12.18
N THR A 189 -12.44 -15.59 11.62
CA THR A 189 -12.90 -15.03 10.34
C THR A 189 -13.03 -13.51 10.43
N SER A 190 -13.51 -12.96 11.55
CA SER A 190 -13.60 -11.51 11.76
C SER A 190 -12.24 -10.84 11.74
N TYR A 191 -11.23 -11.46 12.38
CA TYR A 191 -9.86 -10.93 12.36
C TYR A 191 -9.23 -11.01 10.98
N ALA A 192 -9.49 -12.10 10.25
CA ALA A 192 -9.02 -12.25 8.86
C ALA A 192 -9.64 -11.21 7.93
N ALA A 193 -10.94 -10.95 8.07
CA ALA A 193 -11.65 -9.93 7.28
C ALA A 193 -11.09 -8.53 7.54
N LEU A 194 -10.84 -8.17 8.80
CA LEU A 194 -10.29 -6.87 9.15
C LEU A 194 -8.85 -6.70 8.65
N LEU A 195 -8.03 -7.74 8.78
CA LEU A 195 -6.66 -7.76 8.26
C LEU A 195 -6.64 -7.62 6.74
N GLY A 196 -7.51 -8.40 6.06
CA GLY A 196 -7.64 -8.35 4.60
C GLY A 196 -8.04 -6.96 4.10
N GLY A 197 -9.04 -6.32 4.73
CA GLY A 197 -9.45 -4.95 4.41
C GLY A 197 -8.33 -3.93 4.60
N ALA A 198 -7.59 -4.03 5.71
CA ALA A 198 -6.46 -3.15 5.99
C ALA A 198 -5.31 -3.32 4.98
N LEU A 199 -4.99 -4.56 4.59
CA LEU A 199 -3.96 -4.86 3.60
C LEU A 199 -4.36 -4.37 2.20
N LEU A 200 -5.60 -4.57 1.79
CA LEU A 200 -6.10 -4.10 0.50
C LEU A 200 -6.02 -2.59 0.37
N ASP A 201 -6.40 -1.85 1.42
CA ASP A 201 -6.27 -0.39 1.41
C ASP A 201 -4.82 0.06 1.40
N HIS A 202 -3.95 -0.63 2.13
CA HIS A 202 -2.52 -0.32 2.14
C HIS A 202 -1.90 -0.51 0.75
N VAL A 203 -2.23 -1.60 0.06
CA VAL A 203 -1.79 -1.85 -1.32
C VAL A 203 -2.29 -0.75 -2.26
N LYS A 204 -3.58 -0.38 -2.18
CA LYS A 204 -4.16 0.70 -3.00
C LYS A 204 -3.47 2.05 -2.74
N LEU A 205 -3.20 2.38 -1.48
CA LEU A 205 -2.49 3.62 -1.12
C LEU A 205 -1.07 3.62 -1.66
N PHE A 206 -0.35 2.51 -1.54
CA PHE A 206 1.00 2.35 -2.07
C PHE A 206 1.03 2.50 -3.60
N GLU A 207 0.09 1.87 -4.31
CA GLU A 207 -0.06 2.04 -5.75
C GLU A 207 -0.41 3.49 -6.13
N HIS A 208 -1.24 4.16 -5.34
CA HIS A 208 -1.61 5.56 -5.58
C HIS A 208 -0.39 6.48 -5.42
N VAL A 209 0.39 6.34 -4.35
CA VAL A 209 1.65 7.09 -4.14
C VAL A 209 2.65 6.79 -5.26
N ARG A 210 2.79 5.53 -5.65
CA ARG A 210 3.63 5.13 -6.78
C ARG A 210 3.13 5.71 -8.11
N ARG A 211 1.82 5.93 -8.28
CA ARG A 211 1.24 6.60 -9.46
C ARG A 211 1.53 8.10 -9.48
N LEU A 212 1.57 8.75 -8.31
CA LEU A 212 1.86 10.18 -8.19
C LEU A 212 3.34 10.50 -8.45
N ALA A 213 4.24 9.53 -8.30
CA ALA A 213 5.63 9.68 -8.70
C ALA A 213 5.70 9.71 -10.25
N ALA A 214 5.67 10.92 -10.83
CA ALA A 214 5.73 11.13 -12.29
C ALA A 214 7.16 11.09 -12.84
N SER A 215 8.17 11.15 -11.97
CA SER A 215 9.59 11.23 -12.33
C SER A 215 10.37 9.96 -11.98
N ASP A 216 11.42 9.69 -12.73
CA ASP A 216 12.43 8.69 -12.41
C ASP A 216 13.32 9.19 -11.28
N SER A 217 13.53 8.36 -10.25
CA SER A 217 14.22 8.76 -9.02
C SER A 217 15.71 9.03 -9.20
N LEU A 218 16.35 8.47 -10.24
CA LEU A 218 17.76 8.65 -10.51
C LEU A 218 18.02 9.90 -11.35
N THR A 219 17.19 10.11 -12.37
CA THR A 219 17.43 11.15 -13.40
C THR A 219 16.58 12.40 -13.23
N GLY A 220 15.46 12.31 -12.50
CA GLY A 220 14.47 13.36 -12.38
C GLY A 220 13.67 13.63 -13.65
N LEU A 221 13.90 12.89 -14.75
CA LEU A 221 13.10 12.93 -15.97
C LEU A 221 11.72 12.26 -15.71
N ALA A 222 10.79 12.42 -16.65
CA ALA A 222 9.56 11.64 -16.62
C ALA A 222 9.86 10.13 -16.58
N ASN A 223 9.13 9.39 -15.76
CA ASN A 223 9.26 7.93 -15.77
C ASN A 223 8.46 7.30 -16.91
N TYR A 224 8.62 5.99 -17.12
CA TYR A 224 7.91 5.23 -18.17
C TYR A 224 6.40 5.51 -18.21
N ARG A 225 5.74 5.55 -17.04
CA ARG A 225 4.30 5.77 -16.96
C ARG A 225 3.91 7.16 -17.44
N HIS A 226 4.57 8.19 -16.90
CA HIS A 226 4.30 9.56 -17.32
C HIS A 226 4.59 9.78 -18.81
N PHE A 227 5.62 9.11 -19.33
CA PHE A 227 5.91 9.09 -20.76
C PHE A 227 4.75 8.51 -21.60
N ILE A 228 4.20 7.36 -21.20
CA ILE A 228 3.06 6.73 -21.92
C ILE A 228 1.80 7.61 -21.87
N ASP A 229 1.52 8.20 -20.71
CA ASP A 229 0.38 9.14 -20.56
C ASP A 229 0.58 10.41 -21.42
N ALA A 230 1.78 10.98 -21.44
CA ALA A 230 2.12 12.13 -22.27
C ALA A 230 2.03 11.79 -23.76
N LEU A 231 2.54 10.63 -24.17
CA LEU A 231 2.45 10.16 -25.56
C LEU A 231 1.01 9.98 -26.02
N GLY A 232 0.17 9.37 -25.17
CA GLY A 232 -1.26 9.24 -25.44
C GLY A 232 -1.95 10.60 -25.58
N SER A 233 -1.64 11.54 -24.71
CA SER A 233 -2.16 12.90 -24.74
C SER A 233 -1.78 13.65 -26.03
N GLU A 234 -0.53 13.47 -26.49
CA GLU A 234 -0.06 14.11 -27.72
C GLU A 234 -0.66 13.49 -28.98
N ILE A 235 -0.95 12.18 -28.98
CA ILE A 235 -1.74 11.52 -30.04
C ILE A 235 -3.12 12.15 -30.16
N GLU A 236 -3.85 12.30 -29.04
CA GLU A 236 -5.17 12.91 -29.04
C GLU A 236 -5.12 14.41 -29.44
N ARG A 237 -4.06 15.12 -29.02
CA ARG A 237 -3.82 16.49 -29.46
C ARG A 237 -3.62 16.57 -30.97
N THR A 238 -2.79 15.70 -31.53
CA THR A 238 -2.53 15.65 -32.99
C THR A 238 -3.79 15.31 -33.79
N LYS A 239 -4.61 14.36 -33.34
CA LYS A 239 -5.91 14.04 -33.96
C LYS A 239 -6.84 15.27 -34.05
N ARG A 240 -6.83 16.09 -33.00
CA ARG A 240 -7.68 17.30 -32.94
C ARG A 240 -7.13 18.46 -33.73
N THR A 241 -5.80 18.67 -33.73
CA THR A 241 -5.16 19.88 -34.30
C THR A 241 -4.64 19.68 -35.72
N GLY A 242 -4.43 18.42 -36.13
CA GLY A 242 -3.75 18.07 -37.39
C GLY A 242 -2.26 18.32 -37.39
N ARG A 243 -1.67 18.82 -36.26
CA ARG A 243 -0.23 19.12 -36.17
C ARG A 243 0.54 17.87 -35.76
N PRO A 244 1.56 17.45 -36.55
CA PRO A 244 2.31 16.25 -36.23
C PRO A 244 3.20 16.44 -35.02
N PHE A 245 3.58 15.33 -34.35
CA PHE A 245 4.66 15.30 -33.37
C PHE A 245 5.68 14.23 -33.75
N SER A 246 6.88 14.33 -33.18
CA SER A 246 7.92 13.32 -33.32
C SER A 246 8.24 12.66 -32.00
N LEU A 247 8.52 11.35 -32.05
CA LEU A 247 9.06 10.56 -30.96
C LEU A 247 10.51 10.20 -31.26
N ALA A 248 11.43 10.60 -30.42
CA ALA A 248 12.82 10.15 -30.44
C ALA A 248 13.09 9.19 -29.30
N LEU A 249 13.62 8.01 -29.60
CA LEU A 249 14.12 7.05 -28.63
C LEU A 249 15.65 7.06 -28.66
N PHE A 250 16.25 6.91 -27.48
CA PHE A 250 17.69 6.86 -27.30
C PHE A 250 18.04 5.66 -26.44
N ASP A 251 19.19 5.09 -26.70
CA ASP A 251 19.74 3.97 -25.92
C ASP A 251 21.22 4.28 -25.64
N LEU A 252 21.60 4.28 -24.38
CA LEU A 252 22.97 4.57 -23.95
C LEU A 252 23.89 3.40 -24.29
N ASP A 253 24.82 3.63 -25.21
CA ASP A 253 25.66 2.57 -25.72
C ASP A 253 26.62 2.03 -24.63
N ARG A 254 26.74 0.70 -24.58
CA ARG A 254 27.68 -0.04 -23.74
C ARG A 254 27.59 0.23 -22.23
N LEU A 255 26.41 0.59 -21.71
CA LEU A 255 26.24 0.83 -20.27
C LEU A 255 26.66 -0.39 -19.43
N LYS A 256 26.38 -1.60 -19.90
CA LYS A 256 26.83 -2.83 -19.22
C LYS A 256 28.36 -2.88 -19.10
N GLN A 257 29.09 -2.57 -20.17
CA GLN A 257 30.55 -2.56 -20.16
C GLN A 257 31.08 -1.49 -19.18
N ILE A 258 30.45 -0.31 -19.15
CA ILE A 258 30.80 0.76 -18.18
C ILE A 258 30.58 0.26 -16.75
N ASN A 259 29.47 -0.43 -16.48
CA ASN A 259 29.20 -0.99 -15.16
C ASN A 259 30.24 -2.05 -14.76
N ASP A 260 30.59 -2.94 -15.69
CA ASP A 260 31.51 -4.05 -15.45
C ASP A 260 32.94 -3.55 -15.21
N GLU A 261 33.36 -2.48 -15.90
CA GLU A 261 34.73 -1.93 -15.84
C GLU A 261 34.91 -0.88 -14.72
N TYR A 262 33.91 0.02 -14.53
CA TYR A 262 34.01 1.17 -13.61
C TYR A 262 33.04 1.11 -12.42
N GLY A 263 32.21 0.08 -12.35
CA GLY A 263 31.22 -0.13 -11.31
C GLY A 263 29.90 0.62 -11.50
N HIS A 264 28.84 0.15 -10.85
CA HIS A 264 27.47 0.66 -10.98
C HIS A 264 27.31 2.15 -10.64
N ALA A 265 28.15 2.70 -9.76
CA ALA A 265 28.10 4.13 -9.43
C ALA A 265 28.49 5.01 -10.63
N VAL A 266 29.45 4.56 -11.45
CA VAL A 266 29.86 5.23 -12.67
C VAL A 266 28.80 5.09 -13.74
N GLY A 267 28.21 3.90 -13.91
CA GLY A 267 27.09 3.71 -14.82
C GLY A 267 25.87 4.57 -14.46
N SER A 268 25.57 4.73 -13.18
CA SER A 268 24.51 5.65 -12.74
C SER A 268 24.81 7.10 -13.09
N ARG A 269 26.09 7.54 -12.99
CA ARG A 269 26.50 8.89 -13.46
C ARG A 269 26.34 9.03 -14.98
N ALA A 270 26.70 8.00 -15.75
CA ALA A 270 26.49 7.99 -17.20
C ALA A 270 25.02 8.19 -17.58
N ILE A 271 24.11 7.52 -16.90
CA ILE A 271 22.64 7.68 -17.03
C ILE A 271 22.23 9.13 -16.69
N CYS A 272 22.74 9.70 -15.60
CA CYS A 272 22.44 11.09 -15.22
C CYS A 272 22.98 12.10 -16.26
N ARG A 273 24.13 11.88 -16.83
CA ARG A 273 24.71 12.71 -17.90
C ARG A 273 23.83 12.71 -19.15
N MET A 274 23.33 11.57 -19.57
CA MET A 274 22.36 11.46 -20.66
C MET A 274 21.07 12.23 -20.36
N ALA A 275 20.54 12.09 -19.13
CA ALA A 275 19.36 12.80 -18.69
C ALA A 275 19.54 14.33 -18.71
N GLU A 276 20.72 14.82 -18.29
CA GLU A 276 21.04 16.23 -18.31
C GLU A 276 21.15 16.75 -19.75
N ALA A 277 21.76 16.00 -20.66
CA ALA A 277 21.83 16.35 -22.07
C ALA A 277 20.43 16.46 -22.71
N LEU A 278 19.52 15.54 -22.36
CA LEU A 278 18.12 15.63 -22.77
C LEU A 278 17.45 16.90 -22.23
N ARG A 279 17.62 17.20 -20.94
CA ARG A 279 17.01 18.37 -20.29
C ARG A 279 17.49 19.69 -20.91
N LEU A 280 18.80 19.82 -21.13
CA LEU A 280 19.40 21.03 -21.70
C LEU A 280 19.03 21.28 -23.17
N ASN A 281 18.69 20.22 -23.90
CA ASN A 281 18.37 20.30 -25.33
C ASN A 281 16.87 20.19 -25.63
N SER A 282 16.01 20.12 -24.60
CA SER A 282 14.56 20.05 -24.72
C SER A 282 13.89 21.38 -24.39
N ARG A 283 12.76 21.67 -25.02
CA ARG A 283 11.91 22.84 -24.73
C ARG A 283 10.99 22.52 -23.56
N ALA A 284 10.39 23.54 -22.95
CA ALA A 284 9.41 23.36 -21.87
C ALA A 284 8.18 22.54 -22.29
N VAL A 285 7.84 22.52 -23.57
CA VAL A 285 6.72 21.74 -24.12
C VAL A 285 7.10 20.31 -24.48
N ASP A 286 8.40 19.99 -24.56
CA ASP A 286 8.89 18.67 -24.88
C ASP A 286 8.83 17.80 -23.60
N THR A 287 8.58 16.50 -23.77
CA THR A 287 8.61 15.56 -22.66
C THR A 287 9.79 14.61 -22.78
N ALA A 288 10.80 14.85 -21.95
CA ALA A 288 11.95 13.96 -21.80
C ALA A 288 11.70 12.94 -20.71
N ALA A 289 11.97 11.66 -20.99
CA ALA A 289 11.67 10.54 -20.09
C ALA A 289 12.80 9.51 -20.07
N ARG A 290 12.92 8.81 -18.95
CA ARG A 290 13.64 7.54 -18.86
C ARG A 290 12.67 6.41 -19.09
N TYR A 291 12.81 5.74 -20.23
CA TYR A 291 11.89 4.74 -20.73
C TYR A 291 12.23 3.33 -20.22
N GLY A 292 13.53 3.03 -20.05
CA GLY A 292 14.06 1.77 -19.56
C GLY A 292 15.28 1.96 -18.66
N GLY A 293 16.10 0.94 -18.51
CA GLY A 293 17.36 1.00 -17.73
C GLY A 293 18.38 1.99 -18.30
N ASP A 294 18.67 1.86 -19.58
CA ASP A 294 19.57 2.66 -20.40
C ASP A 294 18.85 3.36 -21.57
N GLU A 295 17.52 3.25 -21.60
CA GLU A 295 16.67 3.76 -22.67
C GLU A 295 15.97 5.06 -22.24
N PHE A 296 15.98 6.03 -23.15
CA PHE A 296 15.37 7.35 -22.98
C PHE A 296 14.44 7.67 -24.12
N ALA A 297 13.46 8.51 -23.86
CA ALA A 297 12.48 8.96 -24.84
C ALA A 297 12.32 10.48 -24.79
N LEU A 298 12.05 11.08 -25.95
CA LEU A 298 11.74 12.50 -26.07
C LEU A 298 10.54 12.68 -27.02
N ILE A 299 9.44 13.21 -26.48
CA ILE A 299 8.27 13.62 -27.26
C ILE A 299 8.49 15.07 -27.69
N LEU A 300 8.39 15.35 -28.95
CA LEU A 300 8.59 16.65 -29.58
C LEU A 300 7.29 17.12 -30.26
N PRO A 301 6.41 17.83 -29.54
CA PRO A 301 5.18 18.36 -30.10
C PRO A 301 5.44 19.27 -31.31
N GLU A 302 4.53 19.24 -32.28
CA GLU A 302 4.53 20.10 -33.49
C GLU A 302 5.90 20.12 -34.22
N THR A 303 6.60 18.97 -34.18
CA THR A 303 7.96 18.85 -34.74
C THR A 303 7.99 17.75 -35.80
N GLY A 304 8.39 18.10 -37.00
CA GLY A 304 8.55 17.15 -38.10
C GLY A 304 9.89 16.41 -38.03
N ARG A 305 10.09 15.45 -38.96
CA ARG A 305 11.20 14.50 -38.99
C ARG A 305 12.59 15.16 -38.94
N ASP A 306 12.84 16.15 -39.81
CA ASP A 306 14.18 16.72 -39.95
C ASP A 306 14.58 17.53 -38.72
N ALA A 307 13.64 18.33 -38.20
CA ALA A 307 13.83 19.06 -36.97
C ALA A 307 14.01 18.13 -35.75
N ALA A 308 13.25 17.04 -35.67
CA ALA A 308 13.41 16.05 -34.61
C ALA A 308 14.74 15.32 -34.67
N ARG A 309 15.23 15.00 -35.88
CA ARG A 309 16.57 14.43 -36.08
C ARG A 309 17.67 15.38 -35.69
N GLU A 310 17.52 16.67 -35.97
CA GLU A 310 18.49 17.70 -35.59
C GLU A 310 18.56 17.81 -34.04
N VAL A 311 17.41 17.87 -33.36
CA VAL A 311 17.37 17.86 -31.90
C VAL A 311 18.04 16.61 -31.34
N ALA A 312 17.70 15.43 -31.87
CA ALA A 312 18.26 14.18 -31.39
C ALA A 312 19.77 14.07 -31.61
N ARG A 313 20.28 14.53 -32.75
CA ARG A 313 21.73 14.61 -33.02
C ARG A 313 22.43 15.58 -32.06
N ARG A 314 21.86 16.76 -31.84
CA ARG A 314 22.43 17.75 -30.89
C ARG A 314 22.54 17.16 -29.48
N ILE A 315 21.59 16.34 -29.03
CA ILE A 315 21.68 15.62 -27.77
C ILE A 315 22.84 14.62 -27.78
N CYS A 316 22.96 13.79 -28.82
CA CYS A 316 24.07 12.84 -28.94
C CYS A 316 25.42 13.54 -29.01
N ASP A 317 25.52 14.64 -29.75
CA ASP A 317 26.75 15.44 -29.86
C ASP A 317 27.09 16.09 -28.52
N SER A 318 26.10 16.52 -27.74
CA SER A 318 26.28 17.10 -26.42
C SER A 318 26.89 16.11 -25.44
N ILE A 319 26.47 14.86 -25.43
CA ILE A 319 27.04 13.82 -24.56
C ILE A 319 28.44 13.39 -25.03
N ALA A 320 28.67 13.32 -26.34
CA ALA A 320 29.98 12.94 -26.91
C ALA A 320 31.10 13.99 -26.68
N LYS A 321 30.72 15.27 -26.52
CA LYS A 321 31.64 16.37 -26.22
C LYS A 321 31.96 16.54 -24.73
N GLN A 322 31.33 15.78 -23.84
CA GLN A 322 31.64 15.85 -22.42
C GLN A 322 33.00 15.23 -22.14
N GLU A 323 33.86 15.97 -21.44
CA GLU A 323 35.23 15.53 -21.09
C GLU A 323 35.26 14.52 -19.92
N GLU A 324 34.12 14.24 -19.28
CA GLU A 324 34.04 13.28 -18.18
C GLU A 324 34.25 11.84 -18.63
N LEU A 325 35.04 11.10 -17.84
CA LEU A 325 35.31 9.67 -18.06
C LEU A 325 34.29 8.79 -17.30
N PRO A 326 33.89 7.65 -17.87
CA PRO A 326 34.19 7.20 -19.25
C PRO A 326 33.40 8.01 -20.30
N PRO A 327 33.88 8.07 -21.52
CA PRO A 327 33.15 8.67 -22.63
C PRO A 327 31.87 7.87 -22.87
N ILE A 328 30.77 8.57 -23.12
CA ILE A 328 29.45 7.96 -23.36
C ILE A 328 28.93 8.34 -24.73
N SER A 329 28.22 7.43 -25.38
CA SER A 329 27.50 7.67 -26.62
C SER A 329 26.08 7.08 -26.52
N ALA A 330 25.21 7.52 -27.40
CA ALA A 330 23.86 6.98 -27.49
C ALA A 330 23.47 6.75 -28.94
N SER A 331 22.82 5.63 -29.18
CA SER A 331 22.09 5.34 -30.41
C SER A 331 20.73 6.01 -30.40
N LEU A 332 20.23 6.44 -31.55
CA LEU A 332 18.98 7.18 -31.67
C LEU A 332 18.05 6.62 -32.76
N GLY A 333 16.76 6.70 -32.55
CA GLY A 333 15.71 6.42 -33.52
C GLY A 333 14.61 7.47 -33.46
N VAL A 334 14.13 7.97 -34.59
CA VAL A 334 13.08 8.98 -34.68
C VAL A 334 11.92 8.45 -35.51
N ALA A 335 10.70 8.62 -35.03
CA ALA A 335 9.46 8.37 -35.75
C ALA A 335 8.51 9.55 -35.64
N VAL A 336 7.69 9.79 -36.67
CA VAL A 336 6.75 10.91 -36.76
C VAL A 336 5.33 10.41 -36.80
N TYR A 337 4.50 10.94 -35.93
CA TYR A 337 3.07 10.68 -35.91
C TYR A 337 2.31 11.76 -36.71
N PRO A 338 1.33 11.43 -37.54
CA PRO A 338 0.78 10.09 -37.78
C PRO A 338 1.44 9.30 -38.93
N GLN A 339 2.47 9.85 -39.61
CA GLN A 339 3.03 9.30 -40.84
C GLN A 339 3.63 7.89 -40.67
N GLU A 340 4.17 7.57 -39.49
CA GLU A 340 4.85 6.30 -39.21
C GLU A 340 4.19 5.43 -38.16
N GLY A 341 2.96 5.80 -37.79
CA GLY A 341 2.10 5.02 -36.89
C GLY A 341 0.84 5.79 -36.57
N ASP A 342 -0.28 5.09 -36.50
CA ASP A 342 -1.63 5.62 -36.22
C ASP A 342 -2.09 5.38 -34.78
N SER A 343 -1.28 4.69 -33.99
CA SER A 343 -1.55 4.31 -32.62
C SER A 343 -0.29 4.42 -31.76
N LEU A 344 -0.48 4.40 -30.44
CA LEU A 344 0.62 4.44 -29.46
C LEU A 344 1.62 3.30 -29.71
N SER A 345 1.14 2.08 -29.89
CA SER A 345 2.01 0.92 -30.15
C SER A 345 2.73 1.01 -31.51
N ALA A 346 2.06 1.55 -32.54
CA ALA A 346 2.64 1.67 -33.88
C ALA A 346 3.76 2.71 -33.91
N ILE A 347 3.60 3.87 -33.28
CA ILE A 347 4.64 4.92 -33.24
C ILE A 347 5.84 4.49 -32.42
N LEU A 348 5.64 3.81 -31.27
CA LEU A 348 6.70 3.21 -30.47
C LEU A 348 7.50 2.18 -31.27
N ALA A 349 6.82 1.24 -31.92
CA ALA A 349 7.46 0.23 -32.75
C ALA A 349 8.23 0.83 -33.95
N SER A 350 7.78 1.97 -34.47
CA SER A 350 8.47 2.66 -35.57
C SER A 350 9.73 3.37 -35.11
N ALA A 351 9.69 4.02 -33.91
CA ALA A 351 10.86 4.65 -33.31
C ALA A 351 11.89 3.58 -32.88
N ASP A 352 11.45 2.45 -32.33
CA ASP A 352 12.32 1.34 -31.94
C ASP A 352 13.01 0.69 -33.16
N ARG A 353 12.28 0.43 -34.24
CA ARG A 353 12.89 -0.03 -35.50
C ARG A 353 13.92 0.93 -36.05
N ALA A 354 13.69 2.24 -35.92
CA ALA A 354 14.63 3.26 -36.35
C ALA A 354 15.90 3.25 -35.47
N LEU A 355 15.75 3.08 -34.16
CA LEU A 355 16.82 2.95 -33.18
C LEU A 355 17.68 1.72 -33.46
N TYR A 356 17.06 0.56 -33.70
CA TYR A 356 17.78 -0.66 -34.02
C TYR A 356 18.63 -0.57 -35.30
N LYS A 357 18.11 0.10 -36.35
CA LYS A 357 18.88 0.38 -37.57
C LYS A 357 20.05 1.33 -37.30
N GLY A 358 19.90 2.24 -36.34
CA GLY A 358 20.99 3.14 -35.91
C GLY A 358 22.14 2.39 -35.22
N LYS A 359 21.84 1.47 -34.30
CA LYS A 359 22.85 0.64 -33.60
C LYS A 359 23.74 -0.14 -34.56
N GLY A 360 23.22 -0.67 -35.65
CA GLY A 360 23.99 -1.39 -36.67
C GLY A 360 24.99 -0.53 -37.47
N ARG A 361 24.79 0.80 -37.52
CA ARG A 361 25.70 1.75 -38.19
C ARG A 361 26.82 2.23 -37.27
N THR A 362 26.55 2.45 -36.01
CA THR A 362 27.55 2.86 -35.01
C THR A 362 28.62 1.77 -34.81
N ILE A 363 28.22 0.50 -34.78
CA ILE A 363 29.14 -0.64 -34.66
C ILE A 363 30.05 -0.77 -35.88
N ARG A 364 29.55 -0.49 -37.10
CA ARG A 364 30.38 -0.51 -38.35
C ARG A 364 31.34 0.69 -38.47
N GLY A 365 31.01 1.82 -37.86
CA GLY A 365 31.87 3.02 -37.89
C GLY A 365 33.08 2.91 -36.94
N LEU A 366 32.98 2.16 -35.86
CA LEU A 366 34.06 1.95 -34.88
C LEU A 366 35.06 0.85 -35.28
N THR A 367 34.68 -0.05 -36.18
CA THR A 367 35.57 -1.10 -36.74
C THR A 367 36.39 -0.61 -37.94
N ALA A 368 36.19 0.62 -38.44
CA ALA A 368 36.91 1.19 -39.56
C ALA A 368 38.06 2.17 -39.17
N VAL A 369 38.32 2.30 -37.87
CA VAL A 369 39.40 3.15 -37.31
C VAL A 369 40.27 2.35 -36.34
N SER A 370 40.72 1.18 -36.78
CA SER A 370 41.78 0.42 -36.07
C SER A 370 42.85 -0.03 -37.08
#